data_96914b7eb9b9e53255e1447a637c1c8c
#
_entry.id   96914b7eb9b9e53255e1447a637c1c8c
#
_cell.length_a   1.000
_cell.length_b   1.000
_cell.length_c   1.000
_cell.angle_alpha   90.00
_cell.angle_beta   90.00
_cell.angle_gamma   90.00
#
_symmetry.space_group_name_H-M   'P 1'
#
loop_
_entity.id
_entity.type
_entity.pdbx_description
1 polymer ?
#
loop_
_entity_poly.entity_id
_entity_poly.type
_entity_poly.pdbx_seq_one_letter_code
_entity_poly.pdbx_strand_id
1 'polypeptide(L)'
;MAGELRIMENKSREDINLSPVSKIEIYSFFDPFSSDCFKLSAILSKLRIEYNQYIRIRHILNPSLKVLTKCQAQSTSNFDNIALAYKAAELQGRVRAERFIYLMQNEIIPKRDIITESMICDCIQNAGIDLEVFKDDLQKSKLTESLKIDLHIAREMEIEQAPSLVFFSEDVHDEGLKVEGLYPYHIYTYIINELMGKPIEKNLPPKLETYIQQQQLVTMEELLTIYEWPEKLLNKELKKLAIQQKIEKLKYPDGDFWKSKMPKIKSK
;
A
#
# COMPACT_ATOMS: atom_id res chain seq x y z
N MET A 1 -24.90 69.44 13.05
CA MET A 1 -25.62 68.23 12.65
C MET A 1 -24.62 67.12 12.69
N ALA A 2 -24.70 66.26 13.71
CA ALA A 2 -23.75 65.17 13.96
C ALA A 2 -24.22 63.90 13.20
N GLY A 3 -23.34 63.34 12.44
CA GLY A 3 -23.59 62.07 11.77
C GLY A 3 -23.06 60.94 12.64
N GLU A 4 -23.94 60.04 13.11
CA GLU A 4 -23.64 58.86 13.87
C GLU A 4 -22.99 57.81 12.97
N LEU A 5 -21.75 57.44 13.29
CA LEU A 5 -21.08 56.28 12.76
C LEU A 5 -21.57 55.05 13.53
N ARG A 6 -22.39 54.19 12.88
CA ARG A 6 -22.73 52.89 13.38
C ARG A 6 -21.51 51.95 13.21
N ILE A 7 -20.91 51.58 14.33
CA ILE A 7 -19.93 50.50 14.40
C ILE A 7 -20.69 49.18 14.21
N MET A 8 -20.48 48.51 13.08
CA MET A 8 -20.91 47.14 12.92
C MET A 8 -19.97 46.22 13.74
N GLU A 9 -20.54 45.67 14.80
CA GLU A 9 -19.88 44.61 15.55
C GLU A 9 -19.62 43.40 14.63
N ASN A 10 -18.34 43.17 14.39
CA ASN A 10 -17.83 41.98 13.72
C ASN A 10 -18.00 40.83 14.71
N LYS A 11 -19.03 39.99 14.52
CA LYS A 11 -19.16 38.71 15.21
C LYS A 11 -17.91 37.91 14.92
N SER A 12 -17.08 37.74 15.95
CA SER A 12 -15.95 36.83 16.00
C SER A 12 -16.37 35.47 15.47
N ARG A 13 -15.74 35.07 14.34
CA ARG A 13 -15.64 33.66 13.95
C ARG A 13 -14.96 33.00 15.13
N GLU A 14 -15.68 32.14 15.84
CA GLU A 14 -15.06 31.16 16.69
C GLU A 14 -14.10 30.34 15.80
N ASP A 15 -12.81 30.60 15.93
CA ASP A 15 -11.78 29.77 15.44
C ASP A 15 -11.96 28.39 16.09
N ILE A 16 -12.55 27.48 15.37
CA ILE A 16 -12.50 26.06 15.70
C ILE A 16 -11.03 25.70 15.59
N ASN A 17 -10.36 25.79 16.72
CA ASN A 17 -8.97 25.38 16.89
C ASN A 17 -8.95 23.83 16.82
N LEU A 18 -9.05 23.29 15.60
CA LEU A 18 -8.75 21.91 15.31
C LEU A 18 -7.24 21.77 15.55
N SER A 19 -6.86 21.41 16.76
CA SER A 19 -5.51 20.94 17.06
C SER A 19 -5.13 19.95 15.98
N PRO A 20 -3.96 20.07 15.33
CA PRO A 20 -3.54 19.11 14.34
C PRO A 20 -3.57 17.73 15.02
N VAL A 21 -4.35 16.81 14.44
CA VAL A 21 -4.42 15.45 14.96
C VAL A 21 -3.02 14.87 14.79
N SER A 22 -2.38 14.53 15.92
CA SER A 22 -1.07 13.90 15.94
C SER A 22 -1.04 12.72 14.96
N LYS A 23 -0.05 12.68 14.07
CA LYS A 23 0.09 11.65 13.05
C LYS A 23 1.35 10.84 13.29
N ILE A 24 1.14 9.53 13.31
CA ILE A 24 2.24 8.58 13.33
C ILE A 24 2.69 8.33 11.90
N GLU A 25 3.97 8.52 11.62
CA GLU A 25 4.57 8.10 10.36
C GLU A 25 5.09 6.66 10.51
N ILE A 26 4.66 5.79 9.60
CA ILE A 26 5.05 4.37 9.55
C ILE A 26 5.85 4.14 8.28
N TYR A 27 7.12 3.80 8.44
CA TYR A 27 7.97 3.36 7.33
C TYR A 27 7.88 1.85 7.24
N SER A 28 7.37 1.36 6.11
CA SER A 28 7.21 -0.07 5.84
C SER A 28 8.28 -0.52 4.85
N PHE A 29 9.26 -1.25 5.35
CA PHE A 29 10.34 -1.84 4.55
C PHE A 29 9.91 -3.20 4.03
N PHE A 30 9.96 -3.39 2.72
CA PHE A 30 9.45 -4.60 2.10
C PHE A 30 10.35 -5.15 1.02
N ASP A 31 10.37 -6.48 0.91
CA ASP A 31 10.97 -7.24 -0.19
C ASP A 31 9.86 -7.71 -1.13
N PRO A 32 9.92 -7.41 -2.44
CA PRO A 32 8.92 -7.82 -3.42
C PRO A 32 8.65 -9.32 -3.48
N PHE A 33 9.60 -10.16 -3.06
CA PHE A 33 9.48 -11.62 -3.11
C PHE A 33 9.25 -12.28 -1.75
N SER A 34 9.06 -11.50 -0.70
CA SER A 34 8.77 -12.04 0.63
C SER A 34 7.27 -12.32 0.79
N SER A 35 6.92 -13.57 1.10
CA SER A 35 5.53 -13.96 1.43
C SER A 35 5.00 -13.23 2.66
N ASP A 36 5.87 -12.92 3.63
CA ASP A 36 5.48 -12.22 4.84
C ASP A 36 5.23 -10.72 4.58
N CYS A 37 5.98 -10.11 3.65
CA CYS A 37 5.66 -8.76 3.17
C CYS A 37 4.28 -8.71 2.50
N PHE A 38 3.94 -9.78 1.76
CA PHE A 38 2.64 -9.92 1.15
C PHE A 38 1.50 -9.95 2.19
N LYS A 39 1.62 -10.80 3.23
CA LYS A 39 0.65 -10.86 4.33
C LYS A 39 0.56 -9.54 5.11
N LEU A 40 1.71 -8.91 5.38
CA LEU A 40 1.75 -7.61 6.06
C LEU A 40 0.99 -6.54 5.28
N SER A 41 1.02 -6.56 3.97
CA SER A 41 0.31 -5.58 3.14
C SER A 41 -1.22 -5.61 3.35
N ALA A 42 -1.82 -6.79 3.58
CA ALA A 42 -3.23 -6.90 3.95
C ALA A 42 -3.51 -6.21 5.31
N ILE A 43 -2.61 -6.39 6.28
CA ILE A 43 -2.67 -5.72 7.58
C ILE A 43 -2.52 -4.20 7.42
N LEU A 44 -1.57 -3.74 6.61
CA LEU A 44 -1.38 -2.31 6.34
C LEU A 44 -2.58 -1.68 5.64
N SER A 45 -3.25 -2.41 4.75
CA SER A 45 -4.50 -1.96 4.13
C SER A 45 -5.60 -1.77 5.18
N LYS A 46 -5.73 -2.69 6.14
CA LYS A 46 -6.68 -2.56 7.25
C LYS A 46 -6.33 -1.38 8.15
N LEU A 47 -5.07 -1.25 8.57
CA LEU A 47 -4.61 -0.11 9.38
C LEU A 47 -4.89 1.22 8.69
N ARG A 48 -4.64 1.31 7.38
CA ARG A 48 -4.89 2.51 6.58
C ARG A 48 -6.38 2.88 6.52
N ILE A 49 -7.28 1.90 6.57
CA ILE A 49 -8.72 2.14 6.63
C ILE A 49 -9.13 2.59 8.04
N GLU A 50 -8.74 1.84 9.06
CA GLU A 50 -9.20 2.06 10.41
C GLU A 50 -8.60 3.33 11.06
N TYR A 51 -7.37 3.69 10.68
CA TYR A 51 -6.61 4.78 11.32
C TYR A 51 -6.15 5.89 10.36
N ASN A 52 -6.81 6.06 9.20
CA ASN A 52 -6.41 7.02 8.16
C ASN A 52 -6.17 8.46 8.64
N GLN A 53 -6.83 8.87 9.73
CA GLN A 53 -6.69 10.21 10.31
C GLN A 53 -5.41 10.36 11.15
N TYR A 54 -4.90 9.23 11.68
CA TYR A 54 -3.84 9.20 12.69
C TYR A 54 -2.52 8.69 12.14
N ILE A 55 -2.52 7.94 11.05
CA ILE A 55 -1.31 7.33 10.51
C ILE A 55 -1.03 7.75 9.07
N ARG A 56 0.25 7.77 8.73
CA ARG A 56 0.74 7.90 7.36
C ARG A 56 1.75 6.78 7.08
N ILE A 57 1.48 5.95 6.10
CA ILE A 57 2.36 4.83 5.75
C ILE A 57 3.19 5.18 4.52
N ARG A 58 4.52 5.03 4.63
CA ARG A 58 5.48 5.13 3.53
C ARG A 58 6.08 3.75 3.27
N HIS A 59 6.07 3.30 2.03
CA HIS A 59 6.71 2.06 1.65
C HIS A 59 8.12 2.33 1.15
N ILE A 60 9.08 1.57 1.67
CA ILE A 60 10.49 1.65 1.33
C ILE A 60 10.90 0.28 0.80
N LEU A 61 11.40 0.26 -0.43
CA LEU A 61 11.83 -0.97 -1.06
C LEU A 61 13.18 -1.42 -0.46
N ASN A 62 13.18 -2.58 0.16
CA ASN A 62 14.38 -3.21 0.74
C ASN A 62 14.52 -4.65 0.23
N PRO A 63 14.90 -4.84 -1.04
CA PRO A 63 14.99 -6.16 -1.66
C PRO A 63 16.17 -6.95 -1.08
N SER A 64 15.94 -8.23 -0.83
CA SER A 64 17.00 -9.15 -0.39
C SER A 64 18.10 -9.30 -1.45
N LEU A 65 19.31 -9.69 -1.01
CA LEU A 65 20.43 -9.97 -1.93
C LEU A 65 20.06 -10.98 -3.02
N LYS A 66 19.19 -11.95 -2.73
CA LYS A 66 18.71 -12.91 -3.72
C LYS A 66 17.92 -12.23 -4.87
N VAL A 67 17.17 -11.20 -4.57
CA VAL A 67 16.44 -10.41 -5.56
C VAL A 67 17.41 -9.60 -6.40
N LEU A 68 18.35 -8.92 -5.75
CA LEU A 68 19.34 -8.08 -6.43
C LEU A 68 20.27 -8.91 -7.34
N THR A 69 20.70 -10.09 -6.90
CA THR A 69 21.59 -10.95 -7.69
C THR A 69 20.88 -11.65 -8.85
N LYS A 70 19.62 -12.07 -8.70
CA LYS A 70 18.82 -12.61 -9.81
C LYS A 70 18.58 -11.57 -10.90
N CYS A 71 18.36 -10.33 -10.51
CA CYS A 71 18.19 -9.23 -11.44
C CYS A 71 19.46 -8.89 -12.21
N GLN A 72 20.65 -9.12 -11.64
CA GLN A 72 21.94 -8.82 -12.29
C GLN A 72 22.43 -9.93 -13.24
N ALA A 73 22.10 -11.20 -12.96
CA ALA A 73 22.70 -12.34 -13.65
C ALA A 73 22.08 -12.69 -15.01
N GLN A 74 20.89 -12.18 -15.35
CA GLN A 74 20.11 -12.60 -16.52
C GLN A 74 19.63 -11.46 -17.43
N SER A 75 19.91 -10.18 -17.10
CA SER A 75 19.22 -9.11 -17.79
C SER A 75 20.02 -8.39 -18.86
N THR A 76 19.49 -8.46 -20.08
CA THR A 76 19.79 -7.53 -21.17
C THR A 76 18.84 -6.33 -21.19
N SER A 77 17.79 -6.32 -20.37
CA SER A 77 16.78 -5.26 -20.31
C SER A 77 16.42 -4.86 -18.88
N ASN A 78 16.02 -3.59 -18.67
CA ASN A 78 15.53 -3.10 -17.36
C ASN A 78 14.24 -3.79 -16.92
N PHE A 79 13.52 -4.48 -17.79
CA PHE A 79 12.34 -5.26 -17.47
C PHE A 79 12.61 -6.40 -16.49
N ASP A 80 13.80 -7.01 -16.57
CA ASP A 80 14.16 -8.15 -15.73
C ASP A 80 14.50 -7.70 -14.29
N ASN A 81 14.66 -6.41 -14.06
CA ASN A 81 14.91 -5.86 -12.74
C ASN A 81 13.60 -5.47 -12.04
N ILE A 82 13.04 -6.39 -11.27
CA ILE A 82 11.78 -6.21 -10.54
C ILE A 82 11.79 -4.99 -9.60
N ALA A 83 12.95 -4.67 -9.01
CA ALA A 83 13.06 -3.49 -8.15
C ALA A 83 12.86 -2.19 -8.95
N LEU A 84 13.46 -2.10 -10.14
CA LEU A 84 13.25 -0.96 -11.04
C LEU A 84 11.84 -0.96 -11.63
N ALA A 85 11.31 -2.14 -11.98
CA ALA A 85 9.94 -2.28 -12.45
C ALA A 85 8.92 -1.80 -11.39
N TYR A 86 9.15 -2.13 -10.11
CA TYR A 86 8.33 -1.60 -9.02
C TYR A 86 8.43 -0.08 -8.93
N LYS A 87 9.64 0.49 -9.00
CA LYS A 87 9.85 1.95 -8.95
C LYS A 87 9.20 2.66 -10.13
N ALA A 88 9.22 2.09 -11.33
CA ALA A 88 8.48 2.61 -12.49
C ALA A 88 6.96 2.56 -12.28
N ALA A 89 6.45 1.45 -11.76
CA ALA A 89 5.04 1.29 -11.43
C ALA A 89 4.59 2.30 -10.34
N GLU A 90 5.45 2.59 -9.36
CA GLU A 90 5.19 3.54 -8.26
C GLU A 90 4.95 4.97 -8.77
N LEU A 91 5.56 5.38 -9.89
CA LEU A 91 5.32 6.68 -10.52
C LEU A 91 3.86 6.85 -10.98
N GLN A 92 3.18 5.76 -11.31
CA GLN A 92 1.75 5.79 -11.66
C GLN A 92 0.81 5.56 -10.46
N GLY A 93 1.35 5.40 -9.28
CA GLY A 93 0.63 5.31 -8.02
C GLY A 93 0.94 4.06 -7.22
N ARG A 94 1.18 4.27 -5.93
CA ARG A 94 1.60 3.25 -4.98
C ARG A 94 0.69 2.02 -4.95
N VAL A 95 -0.63 2.20 -4.85
CA VAL A 95 -1.59 1.08 -4.81
C VAL A 95 -1.48 0.19 -6.05
N ARG A 96 -1.25 0.78 -7.23
CA ARG A 96 -1.05 0.03 -8.46
C ARG A 96 0.28 -0.73 -8.44
N ALA A 97 1.35 -0.11 -7.94
CA ALA A 97 2.64 -0.76 -7.79
C ALA A 97 2.58 -1.94 -6.82
N GLU A 98 1.91 -1.78 -5.69
CA GLU A 98 1.65 -2.89 -4.76
C GLU A 98 0.90 -4.02 -5.47
N ARG A 99 -0.16 -3.73 -6.25
CA ARG A 99 -0.91 -4.74 -7.03
C ARG A 99 -0.05 -5.42 -8.09
N PHE A 100 0.81 -4.66 -8.75
CA PHE A 100 1.77 -5.21 -9.70
C PHE A 100 2.67 -6.27 -9.03
N ILE A 101 3.26 -5.95 -7.88
CA ILE A 101 4.09 -6.91 -7.13
C ILE A 101 3.28 -8.14 -6.69
N TYR A 102 2.06 -7.97 -6.23
CA TYR A 102 1.18 -9.08 -5.89
C TYR A 102 0.96 -10.05 -7.06
N LEU A 103 0.66 -9.50 -8.23
CA LEU A 103 0.48 -10.30 -9.44
C LEU A 103 1.77 -11.00 -9.83
N MET A 104 2.89 -10.29 -9.78
CA MET A 104 4.21 -10.85 -10.07
C MET A 104 4.56 -12.02 -9.13
N GLN A 105 4.31 -11.89 -7.84
CA GLN A 105 4.55 -12.96 -6.88
C GLN A 105 3.74 -14.22 -7.22
N ASN A 106 2.47 -14.06 -7.57
CA ASN A 106 1.60 -15.18 -7.93
C ASN A 106 1.97 -15.84 -9.27
N GLU A 107 2.58 -15.09 -10.19
CA GLU A 107 3.07 -15.66 -11.46
C GLU A 107 4.45 -16.32 -11.35
N ILE A 108 5.33 -15.77 -10.51
CA ILE A 108 6.74 -16.19 -10.43
C ILE A 108 6.92 -17.33 -9.43
N ILE A 109 6.33 -17.25 -8.24
CA ILE A 109 6.56 -18.22 -7.16
C ILE A 109 6.20 -19.66 -7.60
N PRO A 110 5.03 -19.90 -8.25
CA PRO A 110 4.64 -21.25 -8.64
C PRO A 110 5.48 -21.83 -9.78
N LYS A 111 5.95 -20.97 -10.69
CA LYS A 111 6.59 -21.43 -11.94
C LYS A 111 8.10 -21.62 -11.81
N ARG A 112 8.72 -21.16 -10.74
CA ARG A 112 10.18 -21.26 -10.39
C ARG A 112 11.19 -20.91 -11.50
N ASP A 113 10.73 -20.72 -12.75
CA ASP A 113 11.54 -20.57 -13.94
C ASP A 113 11.19 -19.24 -14.64
N ILE A 114 12.09 -18.57 -15.20
CA ILE A 114 12.15 -17.46 -16.14
C ILE A 114 10.97 -16.46 -16.09
N ILE A 115 11.22 -15.28 -15.52
CA ILE A 115 10.37 -14.09 -15.69
C ILE A 115 10.48 -13.64 -17.14
N THR A 116 9.36 -13.62 -17.85
CA THR A 116 9.32 -13.10 -19.22
C THR A 116 8.76 -11.69 -19.27
N GLU A 117 9.17 -10.91 -20.28
CA GLU A 117 8.61 -9.57 -20.52
C GLU A 117 7.08 -9.61 -20.66
N SER A 118 6.53 -10.62 -21.33
CA SER A 118 5.09 -10.80 -21.47
C SER A 118 4.39 -10.92 -20.13
N MET A 119 4.91 -11.72 -19.19
CA MET A 119 4.35 -11.87 -17.85
C MET A 119 4.35 -10.53 -17.09
N ILE A 120 5.42 -9.76 -17.20
CA ILE A 120 5.50 -8.43 -16.58
C ILE A 120 4.47 -7.50 -17.19
N CYS A 121 4.33 -7.46 -18.52
CA CYS A 121 3.33 -6.65 -19.22
C CYS A 121 1.90 -7.01 -18.80
N ASP A 122 1.59 -8.30 -18.69
CA ASP A 122 0.27 -8.77 -18.24
C ASP A 122 -0.02 -8.33 -16.79
N CYS A 123 0.96 -8.45 -15.90
CA CYS A 123 0.83 -7.99 -14.51
C CYS A 123 0.65 -6.46 -14.44
N ILE A 124 1.39 -5.68 -15.24
CA ILE A 124 1.27 -4.23 -15.35
C ILE A 124 -0.14 -3.83 -15.75
N GLN A 125 -0.67 -4.41 -16.83
CA GLN A 125 -2.02 -4.12 -17.32
C GLN A 125 -3.10 -4.54 -16.32
N ASN A 126 -2.96 -5.71 -15.72
CA ASN A 126 -3.90 -6.19 -14.70
C ASN A 126 -3.88 -5.37 -13.42
N ALA A 127 -2.72 -4.78 -13.06
CA ALA A 127 -2.62 -3.83 -11.95
C ALA A 127 -3.25 -2.46 -12.27
N GLY A 128 -3.66 -2.22 -13.52
CA GLY A 128 -4.24 -0.96 -13.98
C GLY A 128 -3.20 0.14 -14.22
N ILE A 129 -1.97 -0.25 -14.53
CA ILE A 129 -0.85 0.62 -14.90
C ILE A 129 -0.86 0.78 -16.42
N ASP A 130 -0.64 1.99 -16.90
CA ASP A 130 -0.46 2.27 -18.33
C ASP A 130 0.87 1.69 -18.80
N LEU A 131 0.80 0.75 -19.74
CA LEU A 131 1.97 0.00 -20.20
C LEU A 131 2.96 0.88 -20.98
N GLU A 132 2.49 1.79 -21.81
CA GLU A 132 3.36 2.64 -22.61
C GLU A 132 4.10 3.66 -21.72
N VAL A 133 3.39 4.30 -20.79
CA VAL A 133 4.00 5.19 -19.79
C VAL A 133 5.00 4.42 -18.92
N PHE A 134 4.66 3.16 -18.54
CA PHE A 134 5.56 2.32 -17.76
C PHE A 134 6.85 2.01 -18.51
N LYS A 135 6.78 1.66 -19.79
CA LYS A 135 7.95 1.39 -20.64
C LYS A 135 8.85 2.62 -20.76
N ASP A 136 8.26 3.79 -20.95
CA ASP A 136 8.99 5.06 -21.01
C ASP A 136 9.67 5.37 -19.68
N ASP A 137 8.93 5.17 -18.56
CA ASP A 137 9.47 5.39 -17.22
C ASP A 137 10.63 4.45 -16.91
N LEU A 138 10.56 3.19 -17.34
CA LEU A 138 11.57 2.19 -17.10
C LEU A 138 12.95 2.55 -17.70
N GLN A 139 12.98 3.38 -18.73
CA GLN A 139 14.20 3.88 -19.37
C GLN A 139 14.85 5.06 -18.61
N LYS A 140 14.18 5.62 -17.61
CA LYS A 140 14.65 6.81 -16.91
C LYS A 140 15.70 6.46 -15.84
N SER A 141 16.86 7.14 -15.88
CA SER A 141 17.93 6.98 -14.89
C SER A 141 17.50 7.29 -13.45
N LYS A 142 16.46 8.12 -13.27
CA LYS A 142 15.91 8.50 -11.96
C LYS A 142 15.38 7.32 -11.14
N LEU A 143 15.01 6.19 -11.76
CA LEU A 143 14.55 5.01 -11.02
C LEU A 143 15.68 4.40 -10.18
N THR A 144 16.88 4.33 -10.74
CA THR A 144 18.06 3.84 -10.00
C THR A 144 18.40 4.75 -8.82
N GLU A 145 18.26 6.07 -8.98
CA GLU A 145 18.44 7.02 -7.87
C GLU A 145 17.38 6.83 -6.80
N SER A 146 16.11 6.67 -7.20
CA SER A 146 15.01 6.39 -6.27
C SER A 146 15.23 5.09 -5.48
N LEU A 147 15.71 4.03 -6.14
CA LEU A 147 16.05 2.78 -5.45
C LEU A 147 17.22 2.97 -4.47
N LYS A 148 18.27 3.72 -4.87
CA LYS A 148 19.39 4.02 -3.97
C LYS A 148 18.96 4.80 -2.73
N ILE A 149 18.00 5.72 -2.86
CA ILE A 149 17.43 6.45 -1.72
C ILE A 149 16.74 5.46 -0.76
N ASP A 150 15.91 4.53 -1.27
CA ASP A 150 15.26 3.53 -0.42
C ASP A 150 16.27 2.66 0.33
N LEU A 151 17.31 2.19 -0.37
CA LEU A 151 18.37 1.37 0.23
C LEU A 151 19.20 2.18 1.26
N HIS A 152 19.39 3.48 1.03
CA HIS A 152 20.06 4.35 1.99
C HIS A 152 19.21 4.52 3.26
N ILE A 153 17.92 4.80 3.11
CA ILE A 153 16.98 4.91 4.24
C ILE A 153 16.96 3.59 5.06
N ALA A 154 16.89 2.44 4.38
CA ALA A 154 16.92 1.15 5.06
C ALA A 154 18.21 0.95 5.87
N ARG A 155 19.36 1.38 5.34
CA ARG A 155 20.64 1.30 6.03
C ARG A 155 20.71 2.24 7.22
N GLU A 156 20.30 3.50 7.08
CA GLU A 156 20.29 4.50 8.17
C GLU A 156 19.37 4.07 9.32
N MET A 157 18.30 3.35 9.01
CA MET A 157 17.38 2.81 10.01
C MET A 157 17.77 1.39 10.49
N GLU A 158 18.95 0.91 10.10
CA GLU A 158 19.49 -0.40 10.49
C GLU A 158 18.50 -1.54 10.27
N ILE A 159 17.86 -1.59 9.09
CA ILE A 159 16.90 -2.62 8.73
C ILE A 159 17.64 -3.87 8.26
N GLU A 160 17.56 -4.94 9.03
CA GLU A 160 18.25 -6.19 8.75
C GLU A 160 17.42 -7.15 7.89
N GLN A 161 16.10 -7.08 8.01
CA GLN A 161 15.18 -7.98 7.28
C GLN A 161 13.90 -7.27 6.83
N ALA A 162 13.21 -7.88 5.88
CA ALA A 162 11.87 -7.48 5.46
C ALA A 162 10.88 -8.66 5.69
N PRO A 163 9.64 -8.38 6.14
CA PRO A 163 9.09 -7.06 6.43
C PRO A 163 9.62 -6.43 7.73
N SER A 164 9.76 -5.11 7.75
CA SER A 164 10.01 -4.34 8.97
C SER A 164 9.19 -3.06 8.94
N LEU A 165 8.70 -2.65 10.10
CA LEU A 165 8.02 -1.36 10.29
C LEU A 165 8.79 -0.50 11.27
N VAL A 166 8.92 0.79 10.96
CA VAL A 166 9.43 1.79 11.90
C VAL A 166 8.34 2.84 12.10
N PHE A 167 7.97 3.03 13.36
CA PHE A 167 6.92 3.98 13.76
C PHE A 167 7.58 5.21 14.36
N PHE A 168 7.23 6.38 13.87
CA PHE A 168 7.64 7.67 14.42
C PHE A 168 6.41 8.41 14.94
N SER A 169 6.50 8.90 16.18
CA SER A 169 5.54 9.85 16.72
C SER A 169 5.80 11.27 16.18
N GLU A 170 4.94 12.22 16.49
CA GLU A 170 5.20 13.64 16.18
C GLU A 170 6.26 14.26 17.11
N ASP A 171 6.62 13.59 18.20
CA ASP A 171 7.67 14.08 19.07
C ASP A 171 9.04 13.81 18.42
N VAL A 172 9.72 14.90 18.09
CA VAL A 172 11.05 14.87 17.42
C VAL A 172 12.13 14.25 18.31
N HIS A 173 11.88 14.15 19.61
CA HIS A 173 12.81 13.55 20.58
C HIS A 173 12.60 12.03 20.77
N ASP A 174 11.50 11.49 20.24
CA ASP A 174 11.24 10.06 20.31
C ASP A 174 12.08 9.32 19.27
N GLU A 175 12.81 8.33 19.72
CA GLU A 175 13.43 7.34 18.82
C GLU A 175 12.35 6.53 18.13
N GLY A 176 12.53 6.26 16.83
CA GLY A 176 11.59 5.44 16.07
C GLY A 176 11.48 4.03 16.64
N LEU A 177 10.26 3.54 16.86
CA LEU A 177 10.01 2.18 17.32
C LEU A 177 10.06 1.21 16.16
N LYS A 178 11.07 0.33 16.13
CA LYS A 178 11.29 -0.67 15.08
C LYS A 178 10.63 -2.01 15.44
N VAL A 179 9.90 -2.59 14.49
CA VAL A 179 9.27 -3.91 14.57
C VAL A 179 9.69 -4.73 13.36
N GLU A 180 10.50 -5.75 13.56
CA GLU A 180 11.03 -6.62 12.51
C GLU A 180 10.25 -7.91 12.43
N GLY A 181 9.86 -8.28 11.20
CA GLY A 181 9.05 -9.48 10.93
C GLY A 181 7.55 -9.21 10.89
N LEU A 182 6.80 -10.29 10.69
CA LEU A 182 5.34 -10.27 10.61
C LEU A 182 4.73 -10.61 11.98
N TYR A 183 3.86 -9.73 12.45
CA TYR A 183 3.12 -9.94 13.71
C TYR A 183 1.60 -9.90 13.46
N PRO A 184 0.79 -10.44 14.38
CA PRO A 184 -0.65 -10.30 14.34
C PRO A 184 -1.11 -8.83 14.39
N TYR A 185 -2.22 -8.52 13.75
CA TYR A 185 -2.79 -7.17 13.63
C TYR A 185 -2.85 -6.40 14.96
N HIS A 186 -3.21 -7.06 16.06
CA HIS A 186 -3.38 -6.40 17.38
C HIS A 186 -2.07 -5.81 17.91
N ILE A 187 -0.91 -6.33 17.53
CA ILE A 187 0.40 -5.78 17.95
C ILE A 187 0.60 -4.39 17.34
N TYR A 188 0.29 -4.22 16.07
CA TYR A 188 0.41 -2.92 15.40
C TYR A 188 -0.58 -1.89 15.94
N THR A 189 -1.80 -2.31 16.27
CA THR A 189 -2.80 -1.41 16.87
C THR A 189 -2.43 -1.04 18.29
N TYR A 190 -1.81 -1.93 19.05
CA TYR A 190 -1.28 -1.63 20.37
C TYR A 190 -0.21 -0.54 20.29
N ILE A 191 0.77 -0.69 19.40
CA ILE A 191 1.83 0.30 19.17
C ILE A 191 1.24 1.66 18.80
N ILE A 192 0.28 1.71 17.89
CA ILE A 192 -0.38 2.95 17.47
C ILE A 192 -1.05 3.63 18.67
N ASN A 193 -1.78 2.90 19.51
CA ASN A 193 -2.43 3.46 20.69
C ASN A 193 -1.43 3.98 21.73
N GLU A 194 -0.33 3.25 21.97
CA GLU A 194 0.75 3.68 22.87
C GLU A 194 1.38 4.99 22.39
N LEU A 195 1.74 5.08 21.11
CA LEU A 195 2.33 6.30 20.53
C LEU A 195 1.36 7.47 20.51
N MET A 196 0.04 7.22 20.47
CA MET A 196 -0.99 8.26 20.56
C MET A 196 -1.29 8.67 22.02
N GLY A 197 -0.77 7.94 23.01
CA GLY A 197 -0.99 8.17 24.43
C GLY A 197 -2.44 7.98 24.89
N LYS A 198 -3.31 7.47 24.03
CA LYS A 198 -4.73 7.21 24.28
C LYS A 198 -5.31 6.24 23.26
N PRO A 199 -6.34 5.47 23.65
CA PRO A 199 -7.13 4.72 22.67
C PRO A 199 -7.78 5.66 21.65
N ILE A 200 -7.64 5.33 20.38
CA ILE A 200 -8.21 6.10 19.27
C ILE A 200 -9.35 5.34 18.59
N GLU A 201 -10.35 6.09 18.12
CA GLU A 201 -11.48 5.50 17.41
C GLU A 201 -11.07 5.00 16.04
N LYS A 202 -11.53 3.80 15.70
CA LYS A 202 -11.32 3.17 14.41
C LYS A 202 -12.44 3.54 13.45
N ASN A 203 -12.09 3.85 12.21
CA ASN A 203 -13.07 3.94 11.16
C ASN A 203 -13.56 2.55 10.76
N LEU A 204 -14.83 2.46 10.40
CA LEU A 204 -15.38 1.23 9.83
C LEU A 204 -14.92 1.05 8.37
N PRO A 205 -14.70 -0.19 7.92
CA PRO A 205 -14.40 -0.45 6.52
C PRO A 205 -15.57 -0.01 5.62
N PRO A 206 -15.28 0.50 4.42
CA PRO A 206 -16.31 0.84 3.47
C PRO A 206 -17.09 -0.41 3.02
N LYS A 207 -18.25 -0.24 2.36
CA LYS A 207 -18.96 -1.38 1.76
C LYS A 207 -18.03 -2.15 0.82
N LEU A 208 -18.13 -3.48 0.82
CA LEU A 208 -17.28 -4.38 0.02
C LEU A 208 -17.19 -3.96 -1.46
N GLU A 209 -18.34 -3.66 -2.09
CA GLU A 209 -18.40 -3.17 -3.46
C GLU A 209 -17.61 -1.87 -3.66
N THR A 210 -17.78 -0.92 -2.75
CA THR A 210 -17.09 0.38 -2.79
C THR A 210 -15.58 0.19 -2.64
N TYR A 211 -15.15 -0.67 -1.73
CA TYR A 211 -13.73 -0.95 -1.53
C TYR A 211 -13.10 -1.56 -2.79
N ILE A 212 -13.71 -2.60 -3.36
CA ILE A 212 -13.23 -3.23 -4.59
C ILE A 212 -13.18 -2.22 -5.75
N GLN A 213 -14.19 -1.34 -5.84
CA GLN A 213 -14.22 -0.30 -6.87
C GLN A 213 -13.13 0.76 -6.67
N GLN A 214 -12.79 1.12 -5.44
CA GLN A 214 -11.70 2.04 -5.14
C GLN A 214 -10.33 1.44 -5.43
N GLN A 215 -10.13 0.20 -5.01
CA GLN A 215 -8.85 -0.51 -5.16
C GLN A 215 -8.62 -1.06 -6.57
N GLN A 216 -9.69 -1.32 -7.33
CA GLN A 216 -9.71 -1.94 -8.67
C GLN A 216 -9.28 -3.40 -8.70
N LEU A 217 -8.36 -3.82 -7.85
CA LEU A 217 -7.89 -5.20 -7.71
C LEU A 217 -7.65 -5.49 -6.22
N VAL A 218 -8.19 -6.59 -5.72
CA VAL A 218 -8.04 -6.99 -4.31
C VAL A 218 -7.80 -8.50 -4.20
N THR A 219 -7.13 -8.93 -3.14
CA THR A 219 -6.92 -10.35 -2.84
C THR A 219 -7.95 -10.86 -1.85
N MET A 220 -8.17 -12.19 -1.82
CA MET A 220 -9.03 -12.82 -0.81
C MET A 220 -8.49 -12.57 0.60
N GLU A 221 -7.17 -12.69 0.79
CA GLU A 221 -6.52 -12.47 2.08
C GLU A 221 -6.71 -11.03 2.60
N GLU A 222 -6.58 -10.05 1.71
CA GLU A 222 -6.83 -8.64 2.05
C GLU A 222 -8.27 -8.41 2.50
N LEU A 223 -9.25 -8.99 1.79
CA LEU A 223 -10.65 -8.85 2.12
C LEU A 223 -11.00 -9.55 3.44
N LEU A 224 -10.45 -10.74 3.69
CA LEU A 224 -10.63 -11.46 4.96
C LEU A 224 -10.05 -10.67 6.13
N THR A 225 -8.87 -10.07 5.94
CA THR A 225 -8.19 -9.26 6.96
C THR A 225 -8.98 -7.99 7.28
N ILE A 226 -9.51 -7.30 6.26
CA ILE A 226 -10.23 -6.02 6.44
C ILE A 226 -11.60 -6.23 7.07
N TYR A 227 -12.39 -7.19 6.54
CA TYR A 227 -13.79 -7.35 6.95
C TYR A 227 -13.97 -8.32 8.12
N GLU A 228 -13.00 -9.17 8.40
CA GLU A 228 -13.07 -10.21 9.46
C GLU A 228 -14.32 -11.11 9.31
N TRP A 229 -14.84 -11.23 8.09
CA TRP A 229 -15.97 -12.09 7.82
C TRP A 229 -15.54 -13.55 7.67
N PRO A 230 -16.41 -14.49 8.03
CA PRO A 230 -16.19 -15.89 7.65
C PRO A 230 -16.01 -16.02 6.14
N GLU A 231 -15.03 -16.78 5.70
CA GLU A 231 -14.70 -16.95 4.27
C GLU A 231 -15.91 -17.33 3.42
N LYS A 232 -16.79 -18.19 3.96
CA LYS A 232 -18.05 -18.60 3.29
C LYS A 232 -18.97 -17.40 3.00
N LEU A 233 -19.05 -16.45 3.94
CA LEU A 233 -19.86 -15.25 3.78
C LEU A 233 -19.25 -14.34 2.72
N LEU A 234 -17.95 -14.08 2.81
CA LEU A 234 -17.24 -13.25 1.86
C LEU A 234 -17.35 -13.81 0.44
N ASN A 235 -17.13 -15.11 0.26
CA ASN A 235 -17.30 -15.79 -1.02
C ASN A 235 -18.73 -15.65 -1.59
N LYS A 236 -19.75 -15.69 -0.73
CA LYS A 236 -21.16 -15.49 -1.14
C LYS A 236 -21.39 -14.08 -1.68
N GLU A 237 -20.89 -13.05 -0.98
CA GLU A 237 -21.03 -11.65 -1.40
C GLU A 237 -20.22 -11.37 -2.68
N LEU A 238 -19.01 -11.88 -2.80
CA LEU A 238 -18.20 -11.77 -4.01
C LEU A 238 -18.87 -12.43 -5.23
N LYS A 239 -19.47 -13.62 -5.04
CA LYS A 239 -20.26 -14.28 -6.10
C LYS A 239 -21.45 -13.43 -6.56
N LYS A 240 -22.15 -12.77 -5.62
CA LYS A 240 -23.27 -11.86 -5.98
C LYS A 240 -22.78 -10.71 -6.85
N LEU A 241 -21.66 -10.07 -6.47
CA LEU A 241 -21.07 -8.97 -7.26
C LEU A 241 -20.60 -9.46 -8.63
N ALA A 242 -20.07 -10.67 -8.72
CA ALA A 242 -19.65 -11.26 -9.99
C ALA A 242 -20.84 -11.57 -10.92
N ILE A 243 -21.95 -12.12 -10.38
CA ILE A 243 -23.20 -12.34 -11.13
C ILE A 243 -23.77 -11.00 -11.64
N GLN A 244 -23.65 -9.92 -10.86
CA GLN A 244 -24.03 -8.57 -11.26
C GLN A 244 -23.06 -7.92 -12.26
N GLN A 245 -22.03 -8.64 -12.71
CA GLN A 245 -20.98 -8.18 -13.64
C GLN A 245 -20.20 -6.96 -13.14
N LYS A 246 -20.17 -6.71 -11.83
CA LYS A 246 -19.43 -5.61 -11.23
C LYS A 246 -17.96 -5.93 -10.99
N ILE A 247 -17.65 -7.21 -10.79
CA ILE A 247 -16.31 -7.73 -10.57
C ILE A 247 -16.07 -9.00 -11.37
N GLU A 248 -14.81 -9.35 -11.56
CA GLU A 248 -14.40 -10.63 -12.12
C GLU A 248 -13.34 -11.28 -11.23
N LYS A 249 -13.34 -12.62 -11.25
CA LYS A 249 -12.36 -13.42 -10.52
C LYS A 249 -11.20 -13.75 -11.43
N LEU A 250 -10.01 -13.35 -11.03
CA LEU A 250 -8.75 -13.78 -11.64
C LEU A 250 -8.19 -14.92 -10.79
N LYS A 251 -7.96 -16.09 -11.41
CA LYS A 251 -7.43 -17.26 -10.72
C LYS A 251 -5.92 -17.33 -10.91
N TYR A 252 -5.20 -17.37 -9.80
CA TYR A 252 -3.76 -17.61 -9.76
C TYR A 252 -3.47 -18.84 -8.88
N PRO A 253 -2.32 -19.50 -9.06
CA PRO A 253 -1.98 -20.72 -8.30
C PRO A 253 -2.01 -20.54 -6.78
N ASP A 254 -1.55 -19.40 -6.29
CA ASP A 254 -1.40 -19.12 -4.86
C ASP A 254 -2.53 -18.25 -4.28
N GLY A 255 -3.58 -18.00 -5.05
CA GLY A 255 -4.74 -17.28 -4.53
C GLY A 255 -5.64 -16.66 -5.57
N ASP A 256 -6.82 -16.26 -5.12
CA ASP A 256 -7.82 -15.62 -5.95
C ASP A 256 -7.73 -14.10 -5.83
N PHE A 257 -7.77 -13.43 -6.97
CA PHE A 257 -7.91 -11.98 -7.06
C PHE A 257 -9.30 -11.61 -7.58
N TRP A 258 -9.78 -10.47 -7.16
CA TRP A 258 -11.03 -9.91 -7.61
C TRP A 258 -10.80 -8.54 -8.23
N LYS A 259 -11.07 -8.44 -9.54
CA LYS A 259 -10.88 -7.22 -10.32
C LYS A 259 -12.21 -6.51 -10.51
N SER A 260 -12.24 -5.19 -10.29
CA SER A 260 -13.41 -4.36 -10.57
C SER A 260 -13.62 -4.22 -12.08
N LYS A 261 -14.87 -4.35 -12.51
CA LYS A 261 -15.33 -3.96 -13.86
C LYS A 261 -15.93 -2.55 -13.87
N MET A 262 -16.06 -1.94 -12.72
CA MET A 262 -16.58 -0.60 -12.56
C MET A 262 -15.44 0.43 -12.66
N PRO A 263 -15.72 1.66 -13.18
CA PRO A 263 -14.72 2.71 -13.20
C PRO A 263 -14.27 3.06 -11.79
N LYS A 264 -12.99 3.43 -11.65
CA LYS A 264 -12.41 3.79 -10.35
C LYS A 264 -13.09 5.03 -9.78
N ILE A 265 -13.51 4.97 -8.52
CA ILE A 265 -13.96 6.13 -7.75
C ILE A 265 -12.83 6.63 -6.85
N LYS A 266 -12.73 7.94 -6.68
CA LYS A 266 -11.77 8.52 -5.73
C LYS A 266 -12.23 8.22 -4.30
N SER A 267 -11.32 7.80 -3.44
CA SER A 267 -11.54 7.83 -1.99
C SER A 267 -11.70 9.28 -1.56
N LYS A 268 -12.75 9.57 -0.81
CA LYS A 268 -12.93 10.90 -0.18
C LYS A 268 -11.93 11.08 0.93
#